data_9fe79297d5fb633507969475358ff1a3
#
_entry.id   9fe79297d5fb633507969475358ff1a3
#
_cell.length_a   1.000
_cell.length_b   1.000
_cell.length_c   1.000
_cell.angle_alpha   90.00
_cell.angle_beta   90.00
_cell.angle_gamma   90.00
#
_symmetry.space_group_name_H-M   'P 1'
#
loop_
_entity.id
_entity.type
_entity.pdbx_description
1 polymer ?
#
loop_
_entity_poly.entity_id
_entity_poly.type
_entity_poly.pdbx_seq_one_letter_code
_entity_poly.pdbx_strand_id
1 'polypeptide(L)'
;MRRYDRIKAVVSLDAIAHNFGEMKKNIAKGTKIIAVIKADGYGHGAEAIARLIHGYSYIWGFAVATAEEALQLRAFGVTKPILILGIVFEEYFPDMVEQEIRLTVSEYSMAEKLSEEAVRQEKQYISILDLTQE
;
A
#
# COMPACT_ATOMS: atom_id res chain seq x y z
N MET A 1 -14.17 -34.33 7.46
CA MET A 1 -12.83 -34.81 7.09
C MET A 1 -11.81 -34.06 7.95
N ARG A 2 -11.03 -34.73 8.80
CA ARG A 2 -9.96 -34.09 9.57
C ARG A 2 -8.85 -33.65 8.61
N ARG A 3 -8.57 -32.33 8.49
CA ARG A 3 -7.38 -31.83 7.82
C ARG A 3 -6.17 -32.08 8.73
N TYR A 4 -5.19 -32.80 8.24
CA TYR A 4 -3.92 -32.99 8.89
C TYR A 4 -2.92 -32.00 8.27
N ASP A 5 -2.62 -30.92 8.97
CA ASP A 5 -1.60 -29.94 8.53
C ASP A 5 -0.21 -30.52 8.84
N ARG A 6 0.51 -30.93 7.81
CA ARG A 6 1.90 -31.39 7.96
C ARG A 6 2.85 -30.26 8.33
N ILE A 7 2.59 -29.06 7.83
CA ILE A 7 3.36 -27.83 8.08
C ILE A 7 2.37 -26.66 8.13
N LYS A 8 2.58 -25.77 9.08
CA LYS A 8 1.86 -24.49 9.16
C LYS A 8 2.80 -23.38 9.58
N ALA A 9 2.65 -22.19 8.99
CA ALA A 9 3.23 -20.96 9.50
C ALA A 9 2.20 -20.30 10.44
N VAL A 10 2.66 -19.88 11.61
CA VAL A 10 1.84 -19.17 12.60
C VAL A 10 2.35 -17.75 12.72
N VAL A 11 1.48 -16.78 12.45
CA VAL A 11 1.79 -15.36 12.56
C VAL A 11 1.10 -14.80 13.78
N SER A 12 1.87 -14.15 14.67
CA SER A 12 1.32 -13.47 15.85
C SER A 12 0.99 -12.01 15.53
N LEU A 13 -0.29 -11.72 15.41
CA LEU A 13 -0.74 -10.34 15.20
C LEU A 13 -0.45 -9.45 16.41
N ASP A 14 -0.46 -10.00 17.64
CA ASP A 14 -0.09 -9.27 18.84
C ASP A 14 1.37 -8.83 18.82
N ALA A 15 2.27 -9.68 18.35
CA ALA A 15 3.68 -9.32 18.17
C ALA A 15 3.85 -8.22 17.11
N ILE A 16 3.10 -8.27 16.02
CA ILE A 16 3.11 -7.22 14.99
C ILE A 16 2.59 -5.90 15.58
N ALA A 17 1.48 -5.92 16.31
CA ALA A 17 0.93 -4.74 16.97
C ALA A 17 1.92 -4.13 17.97
N HIS A 18 2.57 -4.98 18.78
CA HIS A 18 3.62 -4.56 19.70
C HIS A 18 4.77 -3.85 18.96
N ASN A 19 5.26 -4.43 17.87
CA ASN A 19 6.36 -3.86 17.09
C ASN A 19 6.00 -2.48 16.51
N PHE A 20 4.79 -2.28 16.00
CA PHE A 20 4.32 -0.97 15.56
C PHE A 20 4.26 0.03 16.72
N GLY A 21 3.83 -0.41 17.90
CA GLY A 21 3.83 0.40 19.12
C GLY A 21 5.24 0.84 19.51
N GLU A 22 6.23 -0.05 19.44
CA GLU A 22 7.63 0.28 19.74
C GLU A 22 8.22 1.24 18.68
N MET A 23 7.95 1.01 17.39
CA MET A 23 8.35 1.98 16.35
C MET A 23 7.76 3.35 16.60
N LYS A 24 6.49 3.45 17.00
CA LYS A 24 5.84 4.72 17.29
C LYS A 24 6.51 5.48 18.43
N LYS A 25 7.03 4.81 19.44
CA LYS A 25 7.77 5.44 20.56
C LYS A 25 9.12 6.04 20.12
N ASN A 26 9.71 5.48 19.05
CA ASN A 26 11.05 5.84 18.57
C ASN A 26 11.05 6.87 17.43
N ILE A 27 9.91 7.38 17.01
CA ILE A 27 9.80 8.42 15.98
C ILE A 27 9.35 9.75 16.58
N ALA A 28 9.71 10.85 15.94
CA ALA A 28 9.36 12.19 16.39
C ALA A 28 7.82 12.37 16.49
N LYS A 29 7.38 13.23 17.40
CA LYS A 29 5.97 13.58 17.54
C LYS A 29 5.43 14.16 16.23
N GLY A 30 4.29 13.64 15.78
CA GLY A 30 3.66 14.05 14.53
C GLY A 30 4.09 13.24 13.29
N THR A 31 5.22 12.52 13.36
CA THR A 31 5.63 11.61 12.29
C THR A 31 4.64 10.46 12.15
N LYS A 32 4.34 10.11 10.90
CA LYS A 32 3.47 8.97 10.57
C LYS A 32 4.26 7.88 9.86
N ILE A 33 3.74 6.67 9.92
CA ILE A 33 4.35 5.47 9.34
C ILE A 33 3.58 5.08 8.08
N ILE A 34 4.31 4.74 7.02
CA ILE A 34 3.79 3.97 5.89
C ILE A 34 4.19 2.51 6.12
N ALA A 35 3.22 1.63 6.23
CA ALA A 35 3.48 0.20 6.41
C ALA A 35 3.71 -0.45 5.06
N VAL A 36 4.91 -0.96 4.82
CA VAL A 36 5.25 -1.71 3.61
C VAL A 36 4.82 -3.16 3.79
N ILE A 37 3.79 -3.57 3.04
CA ILE A 37 3.16 -4.89 3.14
C ILE A 37 3.11 -5.62 1.79
N LYS A 38 4.05 -5.33 0.89
CA LYS A 38 4.22 -6.03 -0.38
C LYS A 38 4.52 -7.52 -0.18
N ALA A 39 4.41 -8.33 -1.22
CA ALA A 39 4.62 -9.77 -1.20
C ALA A 39 3.83 -10.45 -0.06
N ASP A 40 2.52 -10.15 -0.01
CA ASP A 40 1.61 -10.63 1.06
C ASP A 40 2.12 -10.33 2.48
N GLY A 41 2.59 -9.10 2.70
CA GLY A 41 3.19 -8.71 3.99
C GLY A 41 4.48 -9.49 4.28
N TYR A 42 5.29 -9.75 3.25
CA TYR A 42 6.47 -10.64 3.33
C TYR A 42 6.12 -12.04 3.85
N GLY A 43 4.98 -12.56 3.44
CA GLY A 43 4.47 -13.86 3.85
C GLY A 43 3.73 -13.88 5.19
N HIS A 44 3.51 -12.71 5.82
CA HIS A 44 2.80 -12.60 7.09
C HIS A 44 1.29 -12.36 6.92
N GLY A 45 0.81 -12.16 5.69
CA GLY A 45 -0.59 -11.87 5.40
C GLY A 45 -0.90 -10.37 5.36
N ALA A 46 -0.88 -9.77 4.16
CA ALA A 46 -1.10 -8.34 3.97
C ALA A 46 -2.47 -7.89 4.48
N GLU A 47 -3.52 -8.67 4.21
CA GLU A 47 -4.89 -8.37 4.68
C GLU A 47 -4.95 -8.32 6.22
N ALA A 48 -4.39 -9.33 6.89
CA ALA A 48 -4.43 -9.40 8.35
C ALA A 48 -3.68 -8.23 9.00
N ILE A 49 -2.51 -7.88 8.45
CA ILE A 49 -1.73 -6.72 8.90
C ILE A 49 -2.50 -5.43 8.65
N ALA A 50 -3.02 -5.24 7.43
CA ALA A 50 -3.76 -4.04 7.09
C ALA A 50 -4.97 -3.83 8.01
N ARG A 51 -5.76 -4.87 8.26
CA ARG A 51 -6.91 -4.82 9.19
C ARG A 51 -6.48 -4.48 10.61
N LEU A 52 -5.38 -5.07 11.09
CA LEU A 52 -4.84 -4.84 12.44
C LEU A 52 -4.51 -3.37 12.67
N ILE A 53 -3.77 -2.75 11.75
CA ILE A 53 -3.21 -1.41 11.97
C ILE A 53 -3.98 -0.29 11.27
N HIS A 54 -5.04 -0.60 10.51
CA HIS A 54 -5.84 0.39 9.79
C HIS A 54 -6.37 1.51 10.70
N GLY A 55 -6.80 1.16 11.92
CA GLY A 55 -7.34 2.10 12.90
C GLY A 55 -6.28 2.95 13.62
N TYR A 56 -4.99 2.65 13.48
CA TYR A 56 -3.94 3.38 14.18
C TYR A 56 -3.74 4.78 13.57
N SER A 57 -3.87 5.83 14.38
CA SER A 57 -3.79 7.23 13.91
C SER A 57 -2.43 7.61 13.36
N TYR A 58 -1.37 6.92 13.78
CA TYR A 58 0.01 7.13 13.32
C TYR A 58 0.37 6.34 12.05
N ILE A 59 -0.49 5.43 11.61
CA ILE A 59 -0.34 4.81 10.28
C ILE A 59 -0.99 5.74 9.25
N TRP A 60 -0.16 6.30 8.38
CA TRP A 60 -0.63 7.15 7.29
C TRP A 60 -1.25 6.34 6.16
N GLY A 61 -0.64 5.22 5.82
CA GLY A 61 -1.08 4.37 4.72
C GLY A 61 -0.20 3.13 4.55
N PHE A 62 -0.35 2.51 3.42
CA PHE A 62 0.32 1.26 3.08
C PHE A 62 1.15 1.43 1.81
N ALA A 63 2.21 0.63 1.67
CA ALA A 63 2.98 0.54 0.45
C ALA A 63 3.09 -0.92 -0.02
N VAL A 64 2.93 -1.11 -1.31
CA VAL A 64 2.98 -2.41 -1.99
C VAL A 64 3.87 -2.33 -3.23
N ALA A 65 4.10 -3.45 -3.91
CA ALA A 65 4.97 -3.50 -5.07
C ALA A 65 4.21 -3.41 -6.40
N THR A 66 2.97 -3.93 -6.47
CA THR A 66 2.24 -4.09 -7.73
C THR A 66 0.84 -3.48 -7.69
N ALA A 67 0.26 -3.27 -8.88
CA ALA A 67 -1.12 -2.80 -9.01
C ALA A 67 -2.11 -3.80 -8.42
N GLU A 68 -1.89 -5.08 -8.64
CA GLU A 68 -2.76 -6.16 -8.14
C GLU A 68 -2.80 -6.19 -6.62
N GLU A 69 -1.66 -6.06 -5.95
CA GLU A 69 -1.59 -5.97 -4.49
C GLU A 69 -2.38 -4.77 -3.95
N ALA A 70 -2.25 -3.62 -4.62
CA ALA A 70 -2.97 -2.40 -4.24
C ALA A 70 -4.49 -2.54 -4.42
N LEU A 71 -4.93 -3.08 -5.55
CA LEU A 71 -6.35 -3.35 -5.82
C LEU A 71 -6.93 -4.36 -4.83
N GLN A 72 -6.15 -5.39 -4.47
CA GLN A 72 -6.55 -6.36 -3.46
C GLN A 72 -6.74 -5.71 -2.09
N LEU A 73 -5.86 -4.79 -1.68
CA LEU A 73 -6.04 -4.04 -0.44
C LEU A 73 -7.31 -3.19 -0.46
N ARG A 74 -7.64 -2.55 -1.58
CA ARG A 74 -8.92 -1.84 -1.75
C ARG A 74 -10.11 -2.79 -1.61
N ALA A 75 -10.05 -3.97 -2.23
CA ALA A 75 -11.10 -4.99 -2.12
C ALA A 75 -11.28 -5.48 -0.66
N PHE A 76 -10.22 -5.50 0.14
CA PHE A 76 -10.29 -5.78 1.58
C PHE A 76 -10.86 -4.63 2.43
N GLY A 77 -11.19 -3.50 1.82
CA GLY A 77 -11.78 -2.34 2.50
C GLY A 77 -10.75 -1.36 3.08
N VAL A 78 -9.50 -1.38 2.64
CA VAL A 78 -8.51 -0.39 3.02
C VAL A 78 -8.89 0.96 2.41
N THR A 79 -9.12 1.97 3.25
CA THR A 79 -9.47 3.35 2.84
C THR A 79 -8.30 4.32 2.96
N LYS A 80 -7.28 3.97 3.75
CA LYS A 80 -6.05 4.77 3.88
C LYS A 80 -5.30 4.85 2.54
N PRO A 81 -4.40 5.83 2.36
CA PRO A 81 -3.57 5.91 1.17
C PRO A 81 -2.80 4.61 0.90
N ILE A 82 -2.75 4.22 -0.36
CA ILE A 82 -1.94 3.10 -0.84
C ILE A 82 -0.96 3.64 -1.86
N LEU A 83 0.31 3.30 -1.69
CA LEU A 83 1.42 3.66 -2.56
C LEU A 83 1.97 2.41 -3.22
N ILE A 84 2.19 2.47 -4.54
CA ILE A 84 2.92 1.43 -5.28
C ILE A 84 4.36 1.88 -5.46
N LEU A 85 5.30 1.06 -4.96
CA LEU A 85 6.74 1.33 -5.03
C LEU A 85 7.37 0.85 -6.35
N GLY A 86 6.73 -0.10 -7.02
CA GLY A 86 7.20 -0.67 -8.27
C GLY A 86 6.66 0.04 -9.51
N ILE A 87 7.07 -0.43 -10.67
CA ILE A 87 6.59 0.04 -11.96
C ILE A 87 5.16 -0.48 -12.18
N VAL A 88 4.28 0.40 -12.66
CA VAL A 88 2.91 0.07 -13.03
C VAL A 88 2.73 0.31 -14.53
N PHE A 89 2.19 -0.69 -15.24
CA PHE A 89 1.90 -0.57 -16.66
C PHE A 89 0.69 0.32 -16.91
N GLU A 90 0.70 1.00 -18.05
CA GLU A 90 -0.32 1.99 -18.43
C GLU A 90 -1.75 1.45 -18.40
N GLU A 91 -1.92 0.16 -18.72
CA GLU A 91 -3.23 -0.51 -18.70
C GLU A 91 -3.95 -0.45 -17.35
N TYR A 92 -3.20 -0.28 -16.24
CA TYR A 92 -3.75 -0.12 -14.89
C TYR A 92 -4.08 1.32 -14.50
N PHE A 93 -3.67 2.32 -15.28
CA PHE A 93 -3.86 3.73 -14.90
C PHE A 93 -5.32 4.10 -14.63
N PRO A 94 -6.31 3.61 -15.41
CA PRO A 94 -7.71 3.86 -15.09
C PRO A 94 -8.10 3.41 -13.68
N ASP A 95 -7.71 2.20 -13.30
CA ASP A 95 -8.02 1.65 -11.97
C ASP A 95 -7.27 2.40 -10.86
N MET A 96 -6.02 2.80 -11.12
CA MET A 96 -5.22 3.55 -10.15
C MET A 96 -5.85 4.92 -9.84
N VAL A 97 -6.32 5.61 -10.86
CA VAL A 97 -7.02 6.89 -10.71
C VAL A 97 -8.38 6.68 -10.04
N GLU A 98 -9.15 5.69 -10.49
CA GLU A 98 -10.47 5.39 -9.94
C GLU A 98 -10.40 5.06 -8.44
N GLN A 99 -9.47 4.21 -8.05
CA GLN A 99 -9.29 3.70 -6.68
C GLN A 99 -8.40 4.61 -5.82
N GLU A 100 -7.94 5.75 -6.34
CA GLU A 100 -7.05 6.68 -5.65
C GLU A 100 -5.79 5.99 -5.08
N ILE A 101 -5.17 5.11 -5.89
CA ILE A 101 -3.93 4.43 -5.57
C ILE A 101 -2.78 5.26 -6.12
N ARG A 102 -1.81 5.60 -5.28
CA ARG A 102 -0.71 6.50 -5.63
C ARG A 102 0.43 5.75 -6.29
N LEU A 103 0.84 6.22 -7.47
CA LEU A 103 1.98 5.68 -8.19
C LEU A 103 3.24 6.49 -7.90
N THR A 104 4.39 5.81 -7.95
CA THR A 104 5.69 6.47 -8.02
C THR A 104 5.96 6.81 -9.48
N VAL A 105 5.99 8.10 -9.80
CA VAL A 105 6.18 8.61 -11.16
C VAL A 105 7.65 8.97 -11.33
N SER A 106 8.31 8.32 -12.29
CA SER A 106 9.74 8.54 -12.62
C SER A 106 9.95 9.19 -13.99
N GLU A 107 8.92 9.24 -14.84
CA GLU A 107 9.00 9.76 -16.20
C GLU A 107 7.88 10.75 -16.51
N TYR A 108 8.20 11.76 -17.32
CA TYR A 108 7.23 12.78 -17.72
C TYR A 108 6.04 12.18 -18.47
N SER A 109 6.29 11.25 -19.39
CA SER A 109 5.26 10.56 -20.15
C SER A 109 4.23 9.83 -19.28
N MET A 110 4.67 9.25 -18.17
CA MET A 110 3.80 8.62 -17.18
C MET A 110 2.93 9.66 -16.48
N ALA A 111 3.51 10.80 -16.08
CA ALA A 111 2.77 11.90 -15.46
C ALA A 111 1.69 12.45 -16.39
N GLU A 112 2.02 12.63 -17.68
CA GLU A 112 1.09 13.13 -18.69
C GLU A 112 -0.12 12.20 -18.87
N LYS A 113 0.11 10.90 -19.04
CA LYS A 113 -0.96 9.91 -19.18
C LYS A 113 -1.85 9.76 -17.94
N LEU A 114 -1.26 9.82 -16.75
CA LEU A 114 -2.02 9.84 -15.50
C LEU A 114 -2.87 11.11 -15.37
N SER A 115 -2.35 12.24 -15.81
CA SER A 115 -3.09 13.51 -15.84
C SER A 115 -4.27 13.45 -16.81
N GLU A 116 -4.06 12.92 -18.02
CA GLU A 116 -5.13 12.71 -19.01
C GLU A 116 -6.24 11.81 -18.45
N GLU A 117 -5.85 10.72 -17.81
CA GLU A 117 -6.80 9.79 -17.19
C GLU A 117 -7.57 10.44 -16.03
N ALA A 118 -6.90 11.23 -15.18
CA ALA A 118 -7.55 11.96 -14.10
C ALA A 118 -8.59 12.98 -14.63
N VAL A 119 -8.24 13.70 -15.70
CA VAL A 119 -9.17 14.62 -16.37
C VAL A 119 -10.36 13.85 -16.96
N ARG A 120 -10.12 12.72 -17.62
CA ARG A 120 -11.20 11.89 -18.18
C ARG A 120 -12.20 11.41 -17.13
N GLN A 121 -11.71 11.12 -15.91
CA GLN A 121 -12.53 10.69 -14.78
C GLN A 121 -13.06 11.86 -13.92
N GLU A 122 -12.76 13.11 -14.28
CA GLU A 122 -13.10 14.31 -13.49
C GLU A 122 -12.61 14.24 -12.03
N LYS A 123 -11.39 13.68 -11.83
CA LYS A 123 -10.77 13.49 -10.52
C LYS A 123 -9.49 14.29 -10.36
N GLN A 124 -9.20 14.67 -9.11
CA GLN A 124 -7.84 15.02 -8.73
C GLN A 124 -7.07 13.75 -8.39
N TYR A 125 -5.86 13.61 -8.91
CA TYR A 125 -5.02 12.45 -8.66
C TYR A 125 -3.70 12.87 -8.00
N ILE A 126 -3.29 12.13 -6.98
CA ILE A 126 -2.05 12.37 -6.24
C ILE A 126 -1.09 11.23 -6.52
N SER A 127 0.08 11.54 -7.04
CA SER A 127 1.20 10.62 -7.23
C SER A 127 2.39 11.03 -6.37
N ILE A 128 3.41 10.19 -6.34
CA ILE A 128 4.72 10.49 -5.75
C ILE A 128 5.70 10.67 -6.90
N LEU A 129 6.44 11.76 -6.87
CA LEU A 129 7.48 12.04 -7.86
C LEU A 129 8.80 11.48 -7.35
N ASP A 130 9.41 10.59 -8.14
CA ASP A 130 10.77 10.12 -7.91
C ASP A 130 11.76 11.11 -8.58
N LEU A 131 12.51 11.80 -7.75
CA LEU A 131 13.53 12.77 -8.17
C LEU A 131 14.95 12.23 -8.03
N THR A 132 15.14 10.93 -7.95
CA THR A 132 16.48 10.34 -7.94
C THR A 132 17.16 10.66 -9.27
N GLN A 133 18.12 11.55 -9.19
CA GLN A 133 19.05 11.80 -10.31
C GLN A 133 20.14 10.73 -10.23
N GLU A 134 20.33 9.97 -11.32
CA GLU A 134 21.53 9.19 -11.52
C GLU A 134 22.74 10.11 -11.81
#